data_48d6f81465ef993c9c729e093652e3fb
#
_entry.id   48d6f81465ef993c9c729e093652e3fb
#
_cell.length_a   1.000
_cell.length_b   1.000
_cell.length_c   1.000
_cell.angle_alpha   90.00
_cell.angle_beta   90.00
_cell.angle_gamma   90.00
#
_symmetry.space_group_name_H-M   'P 1'
#
loop_
_entity.id
_entity.type
_entity.pdbx_description
1 polymer ?
#
loop_
_entity_poly.entity_id
_entity_poly.type
_entity_poly.pdbx_seq_one_letter_code
_entity_poly.pdbx_strand_id
1 'polypeptide(L)'
;FEIPDRILIAWRDIGNKASLAAEKFNSKDNTKKNNLIPVNIMEEIDEFKKNYIKTLEPMATRKSSEKFLEIATKLTNLIGGSADLAGSNNTKTKNHKIIKPGNFNGNYIHYGVREHAMCGIMNGISLHSNLVPYGGTFLIFSDYCKPSIRLSAMMGQKVIFVFTHDSIGLGEDGPTHQPVSYTHLTLPTNTVV
;
A
#
# COMPACT_ATOMS: atom_id res chain seq x y z
N PHE A 1 -1.33 21.98 37.07
CA PHE A 1 -2.42 21.18 36.44
C PHE A 1 -2.76 20.03 37.41
N GLU A 2 -3.82 20.19 38.20
CA GLU A 2 -4.33 19.11 39.05
C GLU A 2 -5.46 18.40 38.32
N ILE A 3 -5.32 17.10 38.11
CA ILE A 3 -6.35 16.26 37.53
C ILE A 3 -7.10 15.63 38.71
N PRO A 4 -8.43 15.78 38.80
CA PRO A 4 -9.22 15.16 39.90
C PRO A 4 -8.98 13.65 39.95
N ASP A 5 -8.82 13.11 41.18
CA ASP A 5 -8.54 11.68 41.41
C ASP A 5 -9.52 10.75 40.72
N ARG A 6 -10.80 11.10 40.71
CA ARG A 6 -11.85 10.32 40.02
C ARG A 6 -11.56 10.11 38.53
N ILE A 7 -10.96 11.11 37.88
CA ILE A 7 -10.59 11.04 36.44
C ILE A 7 -9.35 10.17 36.27
N LEU A 8 -8.36 10.35 37.16
CA LEU A 8 -7.14 9.54 37.15
C LEU A 8 -7.43 8.05 37.36
N ILE A 9 -8.34 7.72 38.32
CA ILE A 9 -8.75 6.35 38.60
C ILE A 9 -9.42 5.77 37.34
N ALA A 10 -10.38 6.49 36.73
CA ALA A 10 -11.08 6.03 35.54
C ALA A 10 -10.11 5.80 34.36
N TRP A 11 -9.12 6.66 34.14
CA TRP A 11 -8.12 6.50 33.10
C TRP A 11 -7.20 5.30 33.35
N ARG A 12 -6.77 5.10 34.61
CA ARG A 12 -5.95 3.95 35.01
C ARG A 12 -6.70 2.64 34.80
N ASP A 13 -7.99 2.59 35.13
CA ASP A 13 -8.82 1.41 34.89
C ASP A 13 -8.96 1.08 33.39
N ILE A 14 -9.14 2.09 32.56
CA ILE A 14 -9.16 1.91 31.10
C ILE A 14 -7.80 1.40 30.61
N GLY A 15 -6.72 2.00 31.08
CA GLY A 15 -5.36 1.59 30.71
C GLY A 15 -5.07 0.14 31.12
N ASN A 16 -5.44 -0.26 32.32
CA ASN A 16 -5.26 -1.64 32.81
C ASN A 16 -6.06 -2.64 31.97
N LYS A 17 -7.32 -2.34 31.63
CA LYS A 17 -8.13 -3.19 30.75
C LYS A 17 -7.52 -3.31 29.36
N ALA A 18 -6.99 -2.21 28.80
CA ALA A 18 -6.31 -2.21 27.51
C ALA A 18 -5.02 -3.04 27.53
N SER A 19 -4.22 -2.94 28.61
CA SER A 19 -3.01 -3.76 28.79
C SER A 19 -3.32 -5.24 28.81
N LEU A 20 -4.32 -5.67 29.59
CA LEU A 20 -4.75 -7.07 29.63
C LEU A 20 -5.28 -7.57 28.28
N ALA A 21 -5.98 -6.72 27.53
CA ALA A 21 -6.44 -7.06 26.19
C ALA A 21 -5.27 -7.22 25.21
N ALA A 22 -4.26 -6.34 25.28
CA ALA A 22 -3.04 -6.41 24.47
C ALA A 22 -2.23 -7.67 24.79
N GLU A 23 -2.07 -8.03 26.07
CA GLU A 23 -1.38 -9.26 26.48
C GLU A 23 -2.09 -10.51 25.93
N LYS A 24 -3.43 -10.57 26.03
CA LYS A 24 -4.22 -11.67 25.45
C LYS A 24 -4.10 -11.72 23.92
N PHE A 25 -4.05 -10.59 23.26
CA PHE A 25 -3.85 -10.53 21.81
C PHE A 25 -2.47 -11.04 21.44
N ASN A 26 -1.42 -10.53 22.08
CA ASN A 26 -0.04 -10.92 21.82
C ASN A 26 0.23 -12.40 22.12
N SER A 27 -0.41 -12.96 23.16
CA SER A 27 -0.27 -14.39 23.47
C SER A 27 -0.93 -15.31 22.43
N LYS A 28 -2.03 -14.85 21.80
CA LYS A 28 -2.68 -15.60 20.71
C LYS A 28 -1.95 -15.51 19.39
N ASP A 29 -1.24 -14.40 19.13
CA ASP A 29 -0.62 -14.11 17.83
C ASP A 29 0.74 -14.79 17.64
N ASN A 30 1.36 -15.28 18.70
CA ASN A 30 2.64 -16.01 18.61
C ASN A 30 2.57 -17.30 17.77
N THR A 31 1.39 -17.82 17.51
CA THR A 31 1.17 -19.00 16.66
C THR A 31 0.96 -18.69 15.18
N LYS A 32 0.74 -17.42 14.80
CA LYS A 32 0.41 -17.00 13.43
C LYS A 32 1.50 -16.25 12.69
N LYS A 33 2.70 -16.12 13.25
CA LYS A 33 3.81 -15.36 12.63
C LYS A 33 4.48 -16.00 11.41
N ASN A 34 4.09 -17.19 11.02
CA ASN A 34 4.58 -17.79 9.78
C ASN A 34 3.65 -17.44 8.60
N ASN A 35 3.69 -16.18 8.15
CA ASN A 35 3.17 -15.79 6.83
C ASN A 35 4.09 -16.35 5.73
N LEU A 36 4.26 -17.66 5.71
CA LEU A 36 4.92 -18.33 4.60
C LEU A 36 3.99 -18.23 3.38
N ILE A 37 4.54 -17.77 2.28
CA ILE A 37 3.83 -17.82 1.01
C ILE A 37 3.55 -19.28 0.71
N PRO A 38 2.30 -19.69 0.42
CA PRO A 38 1.99 -21.07 0.10
C PRO A 38 2.86 -21.59 -1.06
N VAL A 39 3.29 -22.84 -0.96
CA VAL A 39 4.22 -23.46 -1.93
C VAL A 39 3.68 -23.37 -3.36
N ASN A 40 2.39 -23.61 -3.55
CA ASN A 40 1.74 -23.53 -4.86
C ASN A 40 1.83 -22.13 -5.48
N ILE A 41 1.80 -21.07 -4.67
CA ILE A 41 1.94 -19.69 -5.15
C ILE A 41 3.41 -19.41 -5.53
N MET A 42 4.37 -19.95 -4.78
CA MET A 42 5.78 -19.83 -5.14
C MET A 42 6.08 -20.52 -6.48
N GLU A 43 5.53 -21.70 -6.70
CA GLU A 43 5.64 -22.43 -7.96
C GLU A 43 5.05 -21.65 -9.14
N GLU A 44 3.87 -21.05 -8.97
CA GLU A 44 3.25 -20.19 -9.98
C GLU A 44 4.10 -18.95 -10.29
N ILE A 45 4.71 -18.34 -9.27
CA ILE A 45 5.63 -17.21 -9.45
C ILE A 45 6.86 -17.63 -10.27
N ASP A 46 7.42 -18.78 -10.00
CA ASP A 46 8.59 -19.28 -10.71
C ASP A 46 8.24 -19.68 -12.16
N GLU A 47 7.07 -20.25 -12.38
CA GLU A 47 6.57 -20.51 -13.72
C GLU A 47 6.32 -19.21 -14.50
N PHE A 48 5.69 -18.22 -13.88
CA PHE A 48 5.50 -16.89 -14.46
C PHE A 48 6.82 -16.27 -14.89
N LYS A 49 7.85 -16.28 -14.02
CA LYS A 49 9.19 -15.77 -14.34
C LYS A 49 9.80 -16.50 -15.54
N LYS A 50 9.75 -17.83 -15.54
CA LYS A 50 10.29 -18.66 -16.64
C LYS A 50 9.60 -18.34 -17.99
N ASN A 51 8.28 -18.19 -17.96
CA ASN A 51 7.50 -17.88 -19.15
C ASN A 51 7.77 -16.46 -19.65
N TYR A 52 7.87 -15.49 -18.72
CA TYR A 52 8.16 -14.10 -19.06
C TYR A 52 9.52 -13.93 -19.71
N ILE A 53 10.55 -14.64 -19.21
CA ILE A 53 11.91 -14.63 -19.79
C ILE A 53 11.90 -15.24 -21.20
N LYS A 54 11.08 -16.24 -21.47
CA LYS A 54 11.01 -16.87 -22.81
C LYS A 54 10.34 -15.98 -23.85
N THR A 55 9.32 -15.21 -23.46
CA THR A 55 8.55 -14.40 -24.42
C THR A 55 9.19 -13.05 -24.69
N LEU A 56 9.88 -12.45 -23.69
CA LEU A 56 10.55 -11.13 -23.74
C LEU A 56 9.72 -10.05 -24.44
N GLU A 57 8.40 -10.08 -24.25
CA GLU A 57 7.51 -9.08 -24.84
C GLU A 57 7.74 -7.70 -24.18
N PRO A 58 8.06 -6.67 -24.96
CA PRO A 58 8.13 -5.31 -24.44
C PRO A 58 6.79 -4.88 -23.86
N MET A 59 6.77 -4.46 -22.61
CA MET A 59 5.57 -3.92 -21.99
C MET A 59 5.90 -2.87 -20.95
N ALA A 60 4.93 -1.99 -20.68
CA ALA A 60 5.05 -1.02 -19.61
C ALA A 60 5.16 -1.73 -18.25
N THR A 61 5.97 -1.20 -17.33
CA THR A 61 6.20 -1.77 -16.00
C THR A 61 4.90 -1.97 -15.21
N ARG A 62 3.91 -1.06 -15.35
CA ARG A 62 2.59 -1.22 -14.74
C ARG A 62 1.84 -2.45 -15.25
N LYS A 63 2.01 -2.83 -16.51
CA LYS A 63 1.42 -4.05 -17.09
C LYS A 63 2.08 -5.32 -16.56
N SER A 64 3.40 -5.30 -16.41
CA SER A 64 4.12 -6.39 -15.76
C SER A 64 3.68 -6.56 -14.31
N SER A 65 3.51 -5.46 -13.59
CA SER A 65 2.97 -5.45 -12.22
C SER A 65 1.56 -6.04 -12.16
N GLU A 66 0.66 -5.69 -13.10
CA GLU A 66 -0.69 -6.23 -13.18
C GLU A 66 -0.69 -7.76 -13.37
N LYS A 67 0.14 -8.26 -14.29
CA LYS A 67 0.29 -9.71 -14.53
C LYS A 67 0.74 -10.45 -13.27
N PHE A 68 1.72 -9.89 -12.55
CA PHE A 68 2.16 -10.45 -11.28
C PHE A 68 1.07 -10.37 -10.21
N LEU A 69 0.33 -9.28 -10.18
CA LEU A 69 -0.75 -9.06 -9.22
C LEU A 69 -1.87 -10.09 -9.37
N GLU A 70 -2.13 -10.62 -10.57
CA GLU A 70 -3.10 -11.72 -10.77
C GLU A 70 -2.74 -12.97 -9.96
N ILE A 71 -1.45 -13.24 -9.78
CA ILE A 71 -0.95 -14.33 -8.93
C ILE A 71 -1.02 -13.92 -7.46
N ALA A 72 -0.52 -12.73 -7.14
CA ALA A 72 -0.44 -12.24 -5.78
C ALA A 72 -1.81 -12.09 -5.10
N THR A 73 -2.88 -11.84 -5.85
CA THR A 73 -4.26 -11.78 -5.32
C THR A 73 -4.79 -13.10 -4.77
N LYS A 74 -4.10 -14.22 -5.01
CA LYS A 74 -4.39 -15.52 -4.39
C LYS A 74 -3.92 -15.58 -2.92
N LEU A 75 -3.07 -14.66 -2.50
CA LEU A 75 -2.70 -14.50 -1.09
C LEU A 75 -3.88 -13.93 -0.31
N THR A 76 -4.31 -14.64 0.72
CA THR A 76 -5.49 -14.28 1.51
C THR A 76 -5.29 -13.06 2.38
N ASN A 77 -4.04 -12.66 2.60
CA ASN A 77 -3.67 -11.50 3.42
C ASN A 77 -3.33 -10.25 2.60
N LEU A 78 -3.42 -10.29 1.26
CA LEU A 78 -3.18 -9.12 0.42
C LEU A 78 -4.48 -8.33 0.22
N ILE A 79 -4.44 -7.03 0.51
CA ILE A 79 -5.56 -6.12 0.28
C ILE A 79 -5.10 -4.92 -0.54
N GLY A 80 -5.77 -4.67 -1.65
CA GLY A 80 -5.38 -3.64 -2.60
C GLY A 80 -6.25 -2.41 -2.63
N GLY A 81 -5.78 -1.39 -3.32
CA GLY A 81 -6.56 -0.20 -3.59
C GLY A 81 -5.87 0.80 -4.50
N SER A 82 -6.59 1.86 -4.82
CA SER A 82 -6.05 2.98 -5.59
C SER A 82 -6.78 4.29 -5.23
N ALA A 83 -6.06 5.38 -5.36
CA ALA A 83 -6.61 6.74 -5.24
C ALA A 83 -7.27 7.16 -6.56
N ASP A 84 -8.34 6.45 -6.94
CA ASP A 84 -9.17 6.66 -8.15
C ASP A 84 -8.44 6.50 -9.49
N LEU A 85 -7.30 5.81 -9.50
CA LEU A 85 -6.46 5.60 -10.69
C LEU A 85 -6.30 4.11 -11.03
N ALA A 86 -7.22 3.24 -10.57
CA ALA A 86 -7.09 1.78 -10.71
C ALA A 86 -6.84 1.31 -12.15
N GLY A 87 -7.53 1.90 -13.12
CA GLY A 87 -7.37 1.57 -14.54
C GLY A 87 -6.03 2.04 -15.12
N SER A 88 -5.57 3.22 -14.73
CA SER A 88 -4.29 3.78 -15.21
C SER A 88 -3.09 3.11 -14.56
N ASN A 89 -3.18 2.82 -13.26
CA ASN A 89 -2.09 2.20 -12.49
C ASN A 89 -2.01 0.68 -12.68
N ASN A 90 -3.04 0.06 -13.25
CA ASN A 90 -3.15 -1.40 -13.33
C ASN A 90 -3.06 -2.11 -11.97
N THR A 91 -3.67 -1.52 -10.94
CA THR A 91 -3.65 -2.05 -9.56
C THR A 91 -4.86 -2.89 -9.21
N LYS A 92 -5.79 -3.08 -10.16
CA LYS A 92 -6.98 -3.91 -10.01
C LYS A 92 -7.07 -4.96 -11.09
N THR A 93 -7.13 -6.22 -10.71
CA THR A 93 -7.31 -7.36 -11.61
C THR A 93 -8.75 -7.90 -11.54
N LYS A 94 -9.10 -8.83 -12.43
CA LYS A 94 -10.39 -9.53 -12.43
C LYS A 94 -10.65 -10.34 -11.15
N ASN A 95 -9.60 -10.70 -10.41
CA ASN A 95 -9.70 -11.52 -9.19
C ASN A 95 -10.07 -10.68 -7.95
N HIS A 96 -10.06 -9.36 -8.05
CA HIS A 96 -10.40 -8.50 -6.93
C HIS A 96 -11.90 -8.39 -6.70
N LYS A 97 -12.28 -8.49 -5.42
CA LYS A 97 -13.63 -8.20 -4.94
C LYS A 97 -13.61 -6.87 -4.20
N ILE A 98 -14.51 -5.98 -4.60
CA ILE A 98 -14.57 -4.63 -4.03
C ILE A 98 -15.23 -4.67 -2.65
N ILE A 99 -14.60 -4.04 -1.68
CA ILE A 99 -15.18 -3.77 -0.36
C ILE A 99 -16.22 -2.65 -0.50
N LYS A 100 -17.44 -2.90 -0.01
CA LYS A 100 -18.57 -1.96 -0.08
C LYS A 100 -19.26 -1.87 1.27
N PRO A 101 -19.99 -0.79 1.56
CA PRO A 101 -20.86 -0.71 2.72
C PRO A 101 -21.79 -1.95 2.80
N GLY A 102 -21.82 -2.60 3.95
CA GLY A 102 -22.60 -3.82 4.17
C GLY A 102 -22.01 -5.12 3.59
N ASN A 103 -20.90 -5.04 2.81
CA ASN A 103 -20.18 -6.21 2.32
C ASN A 103 -18.67 -5.99 2.38
N PHE A 104 -18.06 -6.49 3.45
CA PHE A 104 -16.63 -6.34 3.74
C PHE A 104 -15.79 -7.57 3.33
N ASN A 105 -16.38 -8.55 2.64
CA ASN A 105 -15.69 -9.78 2.21
C ASN A 105 -14.88 -9.59 0.92
N GLY A 106 -14.37 -8.37 0.71
CA GLY A 106 -13.54 -8.03 -0.45
C GLY A 106 -12.06 -7.95 -0.09
N ASN A 107 -11.26 -7.73 -1.13
CA ASN A 107 -9.82 -7.51 -1.04
C ASN A 107 -9.36 -6.28 -1.83
N TYR A 108 -10.27 -5.38 -2.20
CA TYR A 108 -9.96 -4.15 -2.92
C TYR A 108 -10.78 -2.96 -2.42
N ILE A 109 -10.09 -1.85 -2.17
CA ILE A 109 -10.67 -0.60 -1.67
C ILE A 109 -10.54 0.49 -2.74
N HIS A 110 -11.65 1.14 -3.08
CA HIS A 110 -11.63 2.38 -3.82
C HIS A 110 -11.48 3.55 -2.85
N TYR A 111 -10.28 4.10 -2.76
CA TYR A 111 -9.99 5.21 -1.82
C TYR A 111 -10.53 6.57 -2.31
N GLY A 112 -10.83 6.69 -3.62
CA GLY A 112 -11.12 7.99 -4.24
C GLY A 112 -9.86 8.84 -4.36
N VAL A 113 -9.98 10.08 -4.77
CA VAL A 113 -8.87 11.05 -4.90
C VAL A 113 -8.45 11.51 -3.51
N ARG A 114 -7.73 10.64 -2.77
CA ARG A 114 -7.33 10.86 -1.36
C ARG A 114 -6.02 10.14 -1.04
N GLU A 115 -4.95 10.53 -1.66
CA GLU A 115 -3.64 9.85 -1.57
C GLU A 115 -3.12 9.78 -0.13
N HIS A 116 -3.19 10.89 0.60
CA HIS A 116 -2.76 10.93 1.99
C HIS A 116 -3.60 10.00 2.88
N ALA A 117 -4.92 10.05 2.75
CA ALA A 117 -5.83 9.19 3.49
C ALA A 117 -5.66 7.72 3.11
N MET A 118 -5.46 7.41 1.81
CA MET A 118 -5.12 6.05 1.35
C MET A 118 -3.91 5.51 2.11
N CYS A 119 -2.81 6.24 2.12
CA CYS A 119 -1.60 5.82 2.81
C CYS A 119 -1.79 5.70 4.34
N GLY A 120 -2.55 6.62 4.95
CA GLY A 120 -2.89 6.54 6.37
C GLY A 120 -3.75 5.33 6.72
N ILE A 121 -4.75 5.02 5.88
CA ILE A 121 -5.60 3.83 6.04
C ILE A 121 -4.77 2.55 5.88
N MET A 122 -3.87 2.50 4.89
CA MET A 122 -2.96 1.37 4.70
C MET A 122 -2.08 1.14 5.94
N ASN A 123 -1.54 2.20 6.53
CA ASN A 123 -0.81 2.10 7.80
C ASN A 123 -1.68 1.51 8.91
N GLY A 124 -2.92 2.00 9.03
CA GLY A 124 -3.88 1.49 10.02
C GLY A 124 -4.20 0.00 9.82
N ILE A 125 -4.42 -0.43 8.57
CA ILE A 125 -4.67 -1.84 8.23
C ILE A 125 -3.48 -2.72 8.64
N SER A 126 -2.25 -2.29 8.29
CA SER A 126 -1.04 -3.04 8.62
C SER A 126 -0.78 -3.12 10.12
N LEU A 127 -1.07 -2.04 10.87
CA LEU A 127 -0.93 -1.99 12.33
C LEU A 127 -1.94 -2.87 13.05
N HIS A 128 -3.19 -2.90 12.56
CA HIS A 128 -4.30 -3.55 13.24
C HIS A 128 -4.42 -5.04 12.91
N SER A 129 -3.86 -5.48 11.78
CA SER A 129 -4.11 -6.83 11.25
C SER A 129 -2.86 -7.46 10.64
N ASN A 130 -2.96 -8.73 10.26
CA ASN A 130 -1.92 -9.42 9.47
C ASN A 130 -2.05 -9.19 7.96
N LEU A 131 -2.89 -8.23 7.54
CA LEU A 131 -3.04 -7.89 6.14
C LEU A 131 -1.83 -7.08 5.65
N VAL A 132 -1.49 -7.30 4.39
CA VAL A 132 -0.47 -6.54 3.67
C VAL A 132 -1.19 -5.64 2.67
N PRO A 133 -1.38 -4.36 3.00
CA PRO A 133 -2.05 -3.44 2.10
C PRO A 133 -1.11 -2.97 0.99
N TYR A 134 -1.67 -2.81 -0.22
CA TYR A 134 -1.03 -2.04 -1.28
C TYR A 134 -1.97 -0.95 -1.80
N GLY A 135 -1.39 0.16 -2.25
CA GLY A 135 -2.15 1.27 -2.80
C GLY A 135 -1.44 1.94 -3.96
N GLY A 136 -2.20 2.27 -5.00
CA GLY A 136 -1.69 2.84 -6.23
C GLY A 136 -2.10 4.29 -6.47
N THR A 137 -1.14 5.07 -6.96
CA THR A 137 -1.34 6.40 -7.50
C THR A 137 -0.21 6.73 -8.48
N PHE A 138 -0.24 7.89 -9.13
CA PHE A 138 0.89 8.35 -9.94
C PHE A 138 2.05 8.80 -9.05
N LEU A 139 3.28 8.68 -9.56
CA LEU A 139 4.48 9.05 -8.80
C LEU A 139 4.44 10.51 -8.35
N ILE A 140 3.97 11.43 -9.18
CA ILE A 140 3.84 12.85 -8.82
C ILE A 140 2.99 13.04 -7.55
N PHE A 141 1.94 12.24 -7.37
CA PHE A 141 1.06 12.32 -6.21
C PHE A 141 1.65 11.70 -4.94
N SER A 142 2.86 11.12 -5.02
CA SER A 142 3.61 10.74 -3.83
C SER A 142 3.91 11.95 -2.93
N ASP A 143 3.91 13.15 -3.48
CA ASP A 143 4.06 14.38 -2.71
C ASP A 143 2.95 14.54 -1.66
N TYR A 144 1.73 14.11 -1.96
CA TYR A 144 0.64 14.07 -0.98
C TYR A 144 0.76 12.90 0.01
N CYS A 145 1.53 11.87 -0.32
CA CYS A 145 1.70 10.67 0.49
C CYS A 145 2.86 10.76 1.49
N LYS A 146 3.82 11.64 1.28
CA LYS A 146 5.11 11.70 2.00
C LYS A 146 4.99 11.57 3.54
N PRO A 147 4.10 12.29 4.25
CA PRO A 147 4.02 12.16 5.70
C PRO A 147 3.61 10.75 6.14
N SER A 148 2.65 10.13 5.44
CA SER A 148 2.18 8.77 5.75
C SER A 148 3.21 7.71 5.39
N ILE A 149 3.95 7.87 4.29
CA ILE A 149 5.07 6.99 3.90
C ILE A 149 6.17 7.03 4.96
N ARG A 150 6.52 8.24 5.43
CA ARG A 150 7.47 8.41 6.50
C ARG A 150 7.05 7.65 7.77
N LEU A 151 5.78 7.74 8.14
CA LEU A 151 5.24 7.00 9.30
C LEU A 151 5.29 5.50 9.10
N SER A 152 4.97 4.99 7.89
CA SER A 152 5.11 3.56 7.56
C SER A 152 6.53 3.07 7.84
N ALA A 153 7.52 3.82 7.36
CA ALA A 153 8.93 3.48 7.53
C ALA A 153 9.34 3.55 9.01
N MET A 154 8.96 4.61 9.74
CA MET A 154 9.30 4.76 11.16
C MET A 154 8.68 3.67 12.04
N MET A 155 7.47 3.22 11.71
CA MET A 155 6.76 2.17 12.44
C MET A 155 7.11 0.76 11.95
N GLY A 156 7.96 0.62 10.92
CA GLY A 156 8.33 -0.69 10.35
C GLY A 156 7.14 -1.45 9.75
N GLN A 157 6.16 -0.75 9.16
CA GLN A 157 4.93 -1.37 8.67
C GLN A 157 5.11 -1.99 7.28
N LYS A 158 4.46 -3.14 7.05
CA LYS A 158 4.42 -3.83 5.76
C LYS A 158 3.36 -3.21 4.86
N VAL A 159 3.70 -2.11 4.19
CA VAL A 159 2.83 -1.39 3.26
C VAL A 159 3.52 -1.31 1.90
N ILE A 160 2.77 -1.57 0.84
CA ILE A 160 3.28 -1.53 -0.54
C ILE A 160 2.70 -0.32 -1.25
N PHE A 161 3.56 0.61 -1.64
CA PHE A 161 3.19 1.77 -2.44
C PHE A 161 3.48 1.48 -3.91
N VAL A 162 2.46 1.61 -4.76
CA VAL A 162 2.57 1.40 -6.21
C VAL A 162 2.50 2.75 -6.90
N PHE A 163 3.65 3.24 -7.37
CA PHE A 163 3.75 4.49 -8.10
C PHE A 163 4.00 4.21 -9.58
N THR A 164 3.24 4.86 -10.45
CA THR A 164 3.31 4.70 -11.89
C THR A 164 3.45 6.06 -12.58
N HIS A 165 3.64 6.07 -13.90
CA HIS A 165 3.76 7.30 -14.70
C HIS A 165 4.98 8.15 -14.29
N ASP A 166 6.13 7.48 -14.21
CA ASP A 166 7.42 8.03 -13.79
C ASP A 166 8.49 8.00 -14.88
N SER A 167 8.11 7.61 -16.09
CA SER A 167 9.06 7.46 -17.21
C SER A 167 9.45 8.80 -17.82
N ILE A 168 10.73 8.94 -18.15
CA ILE A 168 11.26 10.10 -18.88
C ILE A 168 10.60 10.26 -20.26
N GLY A 169 10.21 9.16 -20.88
CA GLY A 169 9.56 9.15 -22.20
C GLY A 169 8.06 9.42 -22.17
N LEU A 170 7.46 9.55 -20.99
CA LEU A 170 6.04 9.79 -20.84
C LEU A 170 5.77 11.30 -20.72
N GLY A 171 5.22 11.92 -21.77
CA GLY A 171 4.91 13.34 -21.84
C GLY A 171 3.43 13.66 -22.01
N GLU A 172 2.59 12.62 -22.11
CA GLU A 172 1.21 12.70 -22.55
C GLU A 172 0.29 13.39 -21.53
N ASP A 173 0.48 13.14 -20.24
CA ASP A 173 -0.39 13.64 -19.19
C ASP A 173 -0.07 15.07 -18.72
N GLY A 174 1.04 15.63 -19.17
CA GLY A 174 1.48 16.99 -18.84
C GLY A 174 1.98 17.17 -17.40
N PRO A 175 2.34 18.40 -17.02
CA PRO A 175 3.04 18.69 -15.75
C PRO A 175 2.18 18.48 -14.50
N THR A 176 0.87 18.37 -14.62
CA THR A 176 -0.02 18.15 -13.49
C THR A 176 -0.05 16.69 -13.03
N HIS A 177 0.32 15.76 -13.91
CA HIS A 177 0.24 14.31 -13.67
C HIS A 177 1.58 13.60 -13.81
N GLN A 178 2.66 14.33 -14.09
CA GLN A 178 3.99 13.77 -14.26
C GLN A 178 5.01 14.43 -13.36
N PRO A 179 5.99 13.66 -12.84
CA PRO A 179 7.05 14.22 -12.04
C PRO A 179 7.87 15.22 -12.86
N VAL A 180 7.94 16.46 -12.41
CA VAL A 180 8.78 17.51 -12.99
C VAL A 180 9.98 17.86 -12.12
N SER A 181 10.22 17.10 -11.08
CA SER A 181 11.29 17.34 -10.10
C SER A 181 12.67 17.43 -10.76
N TYR A 182 12.94 16.59 -11.75
CA TYR A 182 14.18 16.64 -12.52
C TYR A 182 14.31 17.93 -13.35
N THR A 183 13.21 18.46 -13.89
CA THR A 183 13.19 19.72 -14.63
C THR A 183 13.52 20.88 -13.71
N HIS A 184 12.93 20.92 -12.53
CA HIS A 184 13.20 21.96 -11.53
C HIS A 184 14.61 21.87 -10.97
N LEU A 185 15.19 20.68 -10.85
CA LEU A 185 16.57 20.48 -10.39
C LEU A 185 17.61 20.87 -11.45
N THR A 186 17.27 20.75 -12.73
CA THR A 186 18.20 21.05 -13.83
C THR A 186 18.13 22.50 -14.30
N LEU A 187 16.98 23.17 -14.20
CA LEU A 187 16.83 24.57 -14.60
C LEU A 187 17.80 25.53 -13.91
N PRO A 188 18.08 25.46 -12.60
CA PRO A 188 19.05 26.31 -11.94
C PRO A 188 20.48 26.12 -12.41
N THR A 189 20.85 24.94 -12.91
CA THR A 189 22.20 24.65 -13.39
C THR A 189 22.45 25.14 -14.82
N ASN A 190 21.38 25.36 -15.59
CA ASN A 190 21.46 25.86 -16.96
C ASN A 190 21.37 27.40 -17.05
N THR A 191 21.14 28.08 -15.93
CA THR A 191 21.06 29.55 -15.88
C THR A 191 22.36 30.19 -15.41
N VAL A 192 23.43 29.42 -15.22
CA VAL A 192 24.78 29.91 -14.92
C VAL A 192 25.63 29.76 -16.19
N VAL A 193 25.33 30.58 -17.17
CA VAL A 193 26.23 30.91 -18.27
C VAL A 193 26.25 32.39 -18.45
#